data_18aeb1fbdd81fe31774bf8ec41a89476
#
_entry.id   18aeb1fbdd81fe31774bf8ec41a89476
#
_cell.length_a   1.000
_cell.length_b   1.000
_cell.length_c   1.000
_cell.angle_alpha   90.00
_cell.angle_beta   90.00
_cell.angle_gamma   90.00
#
_symmetry.space_group_name_H-M   'P 1'
#
loop_
_entity.id
_entity.type
_entity.pdbx_description
1 polymer ?
#
loop_
_entity_poly.entity_id
_entity_poly.type
_entity_poly.pdbx_seq_one_letter_code
_entity_poly.pdbx_strand_id
1 'polypeptide(L)'
;MDTSKNVQSTQVDTTKSLRSPVSSQGLDGSRRKEQMTTNDKQRTHSVKTKLIVSLVLLLVYVDLTVILGNSTQIAEWFARNFSRGWITVWGTLTGWIPFSLYELFLIVAIVLAVVAVIVVIVRLCQGKWRNALSLVLTVCIAVTSFLTVYNVTAGFTYQRASLPKQIYSVQKPDDFDRDSAIAMAQLVVNELNKAYEQTPHDENGNVILPSIEQIHNDIAEEYKRIDGEQCNGYFNSYNPAVKQITNKWVMSQMHIVGVFFAPFGEANVNPNENNYNLPHSMAHEMAHGKGVMRENEANLVASYLLLTSDKPYLRYSALMKVYFSAISLVSMYPNSNDAVALLRSSVRSEIYAEMSNYNKFWSQFTLVGDIGNWFNDIYLKLHKQNGTGSYVKPPISEDTGEKDDDGNPIVTIVSFSDTQSLLVMLYKQGWFA
;
A
#
# COMPACT_ATOMS: atom_id res chain seq x y z
N MET A 1 22.08 76.90 64.95
CA MET A 1 20.80 77.63 64.82
C MET A 1 19.74 76.59 64.81
N ASP A 2 19.27 76.40 65.86
CA ASP A 2 18.12 76.90 66.61
C ASP A 2 16.88 76.00 66.35
N THR A 3 16.61 75.29 67.40
CA THR A 3 15.45 75.28 68.31
C THR A 3 14.11 74.97 67.63
N SER A 4 13.20 74.27 68.18
CA SER A 4 12.84 73.93 69.59
C SER A 4 11.59 73.03 69.54
N LYS A 5 11.51 72.06 70.44
CA LYS A 5 10.50 71.78 71.48
C LYS A 5 9.00 71.91 71.09
N ASN A 6 8.23 70.83 71.34
CA ASN A 6 7.44 70.60 72.56
C ASN A 6 6.62 69.35 72.42
N VAL A 7 6.66 68.31 73.21
CA VAL A 7 6.10 67.93 74.53
C VAL A 7 4.58 67.98 74.64
N GLN A 8 4.06 66.87 75.16
CA GLN A 8 2.83 66.50 75.84
C GLN A 8 1.80 65.74 74.99
N SER A 9 1.12 64.77 75.49
CA SER A 9 1.08 63.91 76.73
C SER A 9 0.08 62.80 76.50
N THR A 10 0.42 61.62 77.07
CA THR A 10 -0.42 60.60 77.69
C THR A 10 -1.92 60.57 77.39
N GLN A 11 -2.39 59.47 76.84
CA GLN A 11 -3.47 58.72 77.54
C GLN A 11 -3.45 57.22 77.12
N VAL A 12 -3.45 56.36 78.13
CA VAL A 12 -3.58 54.97 78.10
C VAL A 12 -5.07 54.65 77.94
N ASP A 13 -5.44 53.83 76.99
CA ASP A 13 -6.73 53.15 77.04
C ASP A 13 -6.53 51.64 76.68
N THR A 14 -6.71 50.83 77.68
CA THR A 14 -6.68 49.38 77.66
C THR A 14 -8.04 48.85 77.31
N THR A 15 -8.18 48.31 76.04
CA THR A 15 -9.23 47.34 75.77
C THR A 15 -8.60 46.16 75.02
N LYS A 16 -8.29 45.11 75.80
CA LYS A 16 -8.02 43.75 75.31
C LYS A 16 -9.22 43.22 74.53
N SER A 17 -9.15 43.20 73.18
CA SER A 17 -9.99 42.32 72.37
C SER A 17 -9.20 41.04 72.06
N LEU A 18 -9.55 39.98 72.74
CA LEU A 18 -9.12 38.62 72.40
C LEU A 18 -9.67 38.21 71.03
N ARG A 19 -8.88 38.41 69.95
CA ARG A 19 -9.10 37.70 68.69
C ARG A 19 -8.30 36.40 68.75
N SER A 20 -9.01 35.26 68.93
CA SER A 20 -8.48 33.91 68.72
C SER A 20 -7.88 33.82 67.29
N PRO A 21 -6.76 33.15 67.06
CA PRO A 21 -6.22 32.94 65.72
C PRO A 21 -7.17 31.98 65.01
N VAL A 22 -7.95 32.44 64.04
CA VAL A 22 -8.65 31.60 63.07
C VAL A 22 -7.58 30.86 62.31
N SER A 23 -7.55 29.53 62.52
CA SER A 23 -6.55 28.61 61.97
C SER A 23 -6.57 28.70 60.42
N SER A 24 -5.52 29.23 59.84
CA SER A 24 -5.26 29.26 58.39
C SER A 24 -5.25 27.87 57.74
N GLN A 25 -5.16 26.78 58.54
CA GLN A 25 -5.23 25.40 58.09
C GLN A 25 -6.58 24.94 57.56
N GLY A 26 -7.69 25.49 58.05
CA GLY A 26 -9.04 25.13 57.62
C GLY A 26 -9.39 25.66 56.22
N LEU A 27 -8.91 26.86 55.86
CA LEU A 27 -9.13 27.49 54.57
C LEU A 27 -8.32 26.85 53.43
N ASP A 28 -7.12 26.34 53.73
CA ASP A 28 -6.26 25.63 52.80
C ASP A 28 -6.81 24.23 52.46
N GLY A 29 -7.33 23.51 53.45
CA GLY A 29 -7.97 22.20 53.27
C GLY A 29 -9.29 22.24 52.46
N SER A 30 -10.09 23.32 52.61
CA SER A 30 -11.30 23.52 51.82
C SER A 30 -10.98 23.86 50.36
N ARG A 31 -10.05 24.78 50.12
CA ARG A 31 -9.58 25.10 48.76
C ARG A 31 -8.96 23.93 48.05
N ARG A 32 -8.16 23.09 48.72
CA ARG A 32 -7.62 21.84 48.12
C ARG A 32 -8.72 20.84 47.77
N LYS A 33 -9.74 20.65 48.61
CA LYS A 33 -10.89 19.80 48.29
C LYS A 33 -11.71 20.31 47.13
N GLU A 34 -11.96 21.61 47.03
CA GLU A 34 -12.66 22.21 45.87
C GLU A 34 -11.85 22.09 44.59
N GLN A 35 -10.53 22.33 44.61
CA GLN A 35 -9.67 22.11 43.45
C GLN A 35 -9.60 20.64 43.03
N MET A 36 -9.56 19.68 43.97
CA MET A 36 -9.61 18.25 43.64
C MET A 36 -10.95 17.84 43.01
N THR A 37 -12.10 18.33 43.51
CA THR A 37 -13.41 18.04 42.93
C THR A 37 -13.61 18.67 41.57
N THR A 38 -13.11 19.89 41.36
CA THR A 38 -13.17 20.58 40.07
C THR A 38 -12.29 19.88 39.03
N ASN A 39 -11.07 19.48 39.39
CA ASN A 39 -10.20 18.71 38.53
C ASN A 39 -10.77 17.32 38.17
N ASP A 40 -11.46 16.67 39.07
CA ASP A 40 -12.07 15.34 38.85
C ASP A 40 -13.31 15.44 37.93
N LYS A 41 -14.12 16.50 38.08
CA LYS A 41 -15.23 16.82 37.15
C LYS A 41 -14.71 17.13 35.75
N GLN A 42 -13.67 17.93 35.64
CA GLN A 42 -13.04 18.31 34.36
C GLN A 42 -12.44 17.10 33.63
N ARG A 43 -11.77 16.19 34.36
CA ARG A 43 -11.26 14.92 33.82
C ARG A 43 -12.38 13.99 33.35
N THR A 44 -13.45 13.88 34.11
CA THR A 44 -14.62 13.06 33.74
C THR A 44 -15.30 13.61 32.47
N HIS A 45 -15.45 14.93 32.37
CA HIS A 45 -15.97 15.58 31.16
C HIS A 45 -15.08 15.32 29.94
N SER A 46 -13.76 15.43 30.08
CA SER A 46 -12.81 15.15 29.00
C SER A 46 -12.88 13.69 28.50
N VAL A 47 -13.02 12.70 29.40
CA VAL A 47 -13.18 11.28 29.00
C VAL A 47 -14.51 11.06 28.27
N LYS A 48 -15.62 11.63 28.78
CA LYS A 48 -16.93 11.53 28.11
C LYS A 48 -16.92 12.14 26.72
N THR A 49 -16.33 13.33 26.57
CA THR A 49 -16.19 14.00 25.25
C THR A 49 -15.39 13.15 24.28
N LYS A 50 -14.22 12.63 24.69
CA LYS A 50 -13.40 11.75 23.85
C LYS A 50 -14.12 10.46 23.47
N LEU A 51 -14.89 9.87 24.37
CA LEU A 51 -15.68 8.68 24.08
C LEU A 51 -16.74 8.98 23.01
N ILE A 52 -17.47 10.08 23.15
CA ILE A 52 -18.47 10.50 22.14
C ILE A 52 -17.80 10.76 20.79
N VAL A 53 -16.68 11.49 20.77
CA VAL A 53 -15.92 11.76 19.53
C VAL A 53 -15.42 10.46 18.90
N SER A 54 -14.89 9.52 19.71
CA SER A 54 -14.44 8.22 19.19
C SER A 54 -15.58 7.42 18.56
N LEU A 55 -16.75 7.39 19.21
CA LEU A 55 -17.94 6.68 18.71
C LEU A 55 -18.47 7.33 17.42
N VAL A 56 -18.57 8.66 17.39
CA VAL A 56 -19.00 9.38 16.18
C VAL A 56 -18.04 9.13 15.01
N LEU A 57 -16.73 9.24 15.23
CA LEU A 57 -15.74 8.98 14.18
C LEU A 57 -15.79 7.51 13.71
N LEU A 58 -15.97 6.57 14.63
CA LEU A 58 -16.11 5.16 14.27
C LEU A 58 -17.37 4.92 13.42
N LEU A 59 -18.50 5.52 13.80
CA LEU A 59 -19.75 5.44 13.01
C LEU A 59 -19.53 6.06 11.61
N VAL A 60 -18.94 7.25 11.52
CA VAL A 60 -18.62 7.89 10.23
C VAL A 60 -17.72 6.99 9.39
N TYR A 61 -16.67 6.39 9.97
CA TYR A 61 -15.80 5.47 9.27
C TYR A 61 -16.55 4.25 8.74
N VAL A 62 -17.40 3.63 9.57
CA VAL A 62 -18.20 2.45 9.19
C VAL A 62 -19.22 2.83 8.10
N ASP A 63 -19.95 3.92 8.26
CA ASP A 63 -20.93 4.39 7.27
C ASP A 63 -20.28 4.68 5.92
N LEU A 64 -19.17 5.40 5.93
CA LEU A 64 -18.39 5.64 4.71
C LEU A 64 -17.93 4.34 4.07
N THR A 65 -17.41 3.38 4.85
CA THR A 65 -16.90 2.10 4.33
C THR A 65 -18.04 1.24 3.78
N VAL A 66 -19.19 1.18 4.47
CA VAL A 66 -20.31 0.33 4.08
C VAL A 66 -21.14 0.96 2.95
N ILE A 67 -21.49 2.25 3.07
CA ILE A 67 -22.39 2.91 2.11
C ILE A 67 -21.62 3.23 0.80
N LEU A 68 -20.47 3.89 0.90
CA LEU A 68 -19.71 4.31 -0.27
C LEU A 68 -18.95 3.14 -0.90
N GLY A 69 -18.47 2.20 -0.10
CA GLY A 69 -17.78 1.00 -0.58
C GLY A 69 -18.68 0.01 -1.34
N ASN A 70 -19.98 0.26 -1.49
CA ASN A 70 -20.91 -0.58 -2.27
C ASN A 70 -21.34 0.04 -3.60
N SER A 71 -20.87 1.25 -3.92
CA SER A 71 -21.27 1.96 -5.14
C SER A 71 -20.07 2.27 -6.01
N THR A 72 -19.98 1.58 -7.15
CA THR A 72 -18.96 1.86 -8.19
C THR A 72 -19.05 3.30 -8.69
N GLN A 73 -20.23 3.87 -8.79
CA GLN A 73 -20.41 5.26 -9.25
C GLN A 73 -19.83 6.27 -8.27
N ILE A 74 -20.07 6.07 -6.96
CA ILE A 74 -19.51 6.92 -5.92
C ILE A 74 -17.99 6.74 -5.84
N ALA A 75 -17.51 5.49 -5.90
CA ALA A 75 -16.07 5.19 -5.91
C ALA A 75 -15.35 5.85 -7.10
N GLU A 76 -15.96 5.82 -8.29
CA GLU A 76 -15.42 6.46 -9.49
C GLU A 76 -15.40 7.99 -9.36
N TRP A 77 -16.45 8.59 -8.77
CA TRP A 77 -16.47 10.02 -8.49
C TRP A 77 -15.36 10.43 -7.52
N PHE A 78 -15.19 9.68 -6.41
CA PHE A 78 -14.11 9.92 -5.45
C PHE A 78 -12.73 9.76 -6.09
N ALA A 79 -12.52 8.70 -6.87
CA ALA A 79 -11.27 8.44 -7.57
C ALA A 79 -10.87 9.59 -8.51
N ARG A 80 -11.82 10.11 -9.29
CA ARG A 80 -11.56 11.16 -10.29
C ARG A 80 -11.44 12.57 -9.70
N ASN A 81 -12.15 12.85 -8.62
CA ASN A 81 -12.23 14.21 -8.08
C ASN A 81 -11.40 14.38 -6.79
N PHE A 82 -11.67 13.58 -5.77
CA PHE A 82 -11.04 13.76 -4.46
C PHE A 82 -9.69 13.06 -4.36
N SER A 83 -9.63 11.75 -4.60
CA SER A 83 -8.40 10.95 -4.46
C SER A 83 -7.30 11.43 -5.41
N ARG A 84 -7.66 11.70 -6.68
CA ARG A 84 -6.76 12.28 -7.68
C ARG A 84 -6.21 13.63 -7.22
N GLY A 85 -7.08 14.53 -6.75
CA GLY A 85 -6.68 15.84 -6.25
C GLY A 85 -5.75 15.73 -5.03
N TRP A 86 -6.12 14.88 -4.07
CA TRP A 86 -5.32 14.61 -2.87
C TRP A 86 -3.92 14.11 -3.21
N ILE A 87 -3.84 13.03 -3.98
CA ILE A 87 -2.57 12.40 -4.38
C ILE A 87 -1.70 13.40 -5.15
N THR A 88 -2.28 14.18 -6.06
CA THR A 88 -1.56 15.20 -6.83
C THR A 88 -0.99 16.28 -5.93
N VAL A 89 -1.80 16.85 -5.05
CA VAL A 89 -1.37 17.97 -4.18
C VAL A 89 -0.29 17.49 -3.20
N TRP A 90 -0.58 16.43 -2.44
CA TRP A 90 0.37 15.92 -1.46
C TRP A 90 1.62 15.34 -2.11
N GLY A 91 1.48 14.56 -3.18
CA GLY A 91 2.61 14.00 -3.90
C GLY A 91 3.52 15.08 -4.50
N THR A 92 2.96 16.18 -5.01
CA THR A 92 3.76 17.34 -5.49
C THR A 92 4.48 18.02 -4.34
N LEU A 93 3.79 18.20 -3.18
CA LEU A 93 4.39 18.84 -2.00
C LEU A 93 5.47 17.98 -1.34
N THR A 94 5.40 16.68 -1.45
CA THR A 94 6.33 15.73 -0.80
C THR A 94 7.34 15.12 -1.76
N GLY A 95 7.07 15.15 -3.06
CA GLY A 95 7.86 14.46 -4.09
C GLY A 95 9.32 14.88 -4.17
N TRP A 96 9.64 16.13 -3.82
CA TRP A 96 11.02 16.66 -3.79
C TRP A 96 11.83 16.19 -2.57
N ILE A 97 11.18 15.61 -1.55
CA ILE A 97 11.86 15.08 -0.36
C ILE A 97 12.58 13.79 -0.75
N PRO A 98 13.91 13.67 -0.54
CA PRO A 98 14.70 12.56 -1.09
C PRO A 98 14.57 11.24 -0.32
N PHE A 99 13.83 11.18 0.76
CA PHE A 99 13.62 9.98 1.58
C PHE A 99 12.12 9.66 1.72
N SER A 100 11.81 8.42 2.08
CA SER A 100 10.45 7.94 2.26
C SER A 100 9.77 8.57 3.47
N LEU A 101 8.72 9.34 3.24
CA LEU A 101 7.85 9.85 4.32
C LEU A 101 6.96 8.74 4.89
N TYR A 102 6.62 7.72 4.10
CA TYR A 102 5.96 6.52 4.58
C TYR A 102 6.78 5.82 5.67
N GLU A 103 8.08 5.61 5.41
CA GLU A 103 8.98 5.01 6.40
C GLU A 103 9.07 5.85 7.67
N LEU A 104 9.25 7.16 7.52
CA LEU A 104 9.27 8.09 8.66
C LEU A 104 7.96 8.04 9.44
N PHE A 105 6.82 8.04 8.75
CA PHE A 105 5.50 7.92 9.37
C PHE A 105 5.37 6.62 10.17
N LEU A 106 5.79 5.48 9.62
CA LEU A 106 5.75 4.19 10.33
C LEU A 106 6.63 4.20 11.58
N ILE A 107 7.86 4.70 11.49
CA ILE A 107 8.77 4.78 12.63
C ILE A 107 8.15 5.64 13.74
N VAL A 108 7.64 6.83 13.40
CA VAL A 108 6.99 7.73 14.37
C VAL A 108 5.74 7.07 14.97
N ALA A 109 4.90 6.42 14.16
CA ALA A 109 3.70 5.74 14.64
C ALA A 109 4.03 4.61 15.61
N ILE A 110 5.05 3.79 15.32
CA ILE A 110 5.50 2.69 16.20
C ILE A 110 6.03 3.27 17.52
N VAL A 111 6.90 4.28 17.47
CA VAL A 111 7.43 4.93 18.68
C VAL A 111 6.30 5.49 19.54
N LEU A 112 5.36 6.22 18.95
CA LEU A 112 4.20 6.77 19.66
C LEU A 112 3.31 5.67 20.25
N ALA A 113 3.11 4.56 19.54
CA ALA A 113 2.34 3.41 20.05
C ALA A 113 3.04 2.78 21.27
N VAL A 114 4.34 2.54 21.20
CA VAL A 114 5.12 2.00 22.34
C VAL A 114 5.06 2.95 23.53
N VAL A 115 5.28 4.24 23.33
CA VAL A 115 5.18 5.26 24.39
C VAL A 115 3.78 5.29 24.99
N ALA A 116 2.73 5.23 24.16
CA ALA A 116 1.34 5.21 24.63
C ALA A 116 1.07 3.99 25.51
N VAL A 117 1.52 2.79 25.11
CA VAL A 117 1.38 1.55 25.91
C VAL A 117 2.09 1.70 27.25
N ILE A 118 3.34 2.15 27.28
CA ILE A 118 4.10 2.36 28.52
C ILE A 118 3.36 3.34 29.44
N VAL A 119 2.93 4.48 28.89
CA VAL A 119 2.21 5.51 29.68
C VAL A 119 0.87 4.98 30.21
N VAL A 120 0.14 4.17 29.43
CA VAL A 120 -1.09 3.51 29.92
C VAL A 120 -0.79 2.60 31.10
N ILE A 121 0.20 1.72 30.98
CA ILE A 121 0.60 0.80 32.05
C ILE A 121 0.99 1.58 33.32
N VAL A 122 1.86 2.58 33.22
CA VAL A 122 2.29 3.43 34.35
C VAL A 122 1.09 4.12 35.02
N ARG A 123 0.17 4.66 34.24
CA ARG A 123 -1.05 5.30 34.79
C ARG A 123 -1.96 4.31 35.51
N LEU A 124 -2.10 3.09 34.99
CA LEU A 124 -2.86 2.03 35.65
C LEU A 124 -2.20 1.60 36.97
N CYS A 125 -0.88 1.39 37.00
CA CYS A 125 -0.13 1.08 38.22
C CYS A 125 -0.22 2.19 39.28
N GLN A 126 -0.39 3.45 38.86
CA GLN A 126 -0.62 4.60 39.75
C GLN A 126 -2.09 4.76 40.18
N GLY A 127 -3.01 3.85 39.83
CA GLY A 127 -4.43 3.98 40.07
C GLY A 127 -5.16 5.09 39.29
N LYS A 128 -4.49 5.67 38.27
CA LYS A 128 -5.00 6.78 37.47
C LYS A 128 -5.75 6.29 36.22
N TRP A 129 -6.67 5.35 36.39
CA TRP A 129 -7.36 4.66 35.30
C TRP A 129 -8.08 5.61 34.32
N ARG A 130 -8.68 6.74 34.82
CA ARG A 130 -9.33 7.74 33.95
C ARG A 130 -8.35 8.41 33.00
N ASN A 131 -7.11 8.66 33.45
CA ASN A 131 -6.07 9.23 32.59
C ASN A 131 -5.55 8.20 31.58
N ALA A 132 -5.47 6.92 31.96
CA ALA A 132 -5.15 5.83 31.04
C ALA A 132 -6.23 5.72 29.95
N LEU A 133 -7.51 5.66 30.34
CA LEU A 133 -8.65 5.61 29.42
C LEU A 133 -8.66 6.83 28.49
N SER A 134 -8.41 8.03 29.00
CA SER A 134 -8.33 9.26 28.18
C SER A 134 -7.24 9.18 27.11
N LEU A 135 -6.09 8.53 27.40
CA LEU A 135 -5.03 8.32 26.41
C LEU A 135 -5.45 7.28 25.36
N VAL A 136 -6.01 6.15 25.79
CA VAL A 136 -6.53 5.12 24.87
C VAL A 136 -7.55 5.73 23.91
N LEU A 137 -8.52 6.50 24.41
CA LEU A 137 -9.50 7.18 23.55
C LEU A 137 -8.84 8.19 22.59
N THR A 138 -7.77 8.87 23.02
CA THR A 138 -7.02 9.76 22.12
C THR A 138 -6.37 8.96 20.99
N VAL A 139 -5.78 7.81 21.29
CA VAL A 139 -5.20 6.91 20.27
C VAL A 139 -6.31 6.38 19.34
N CYS A 140 -7.45 5.97 19.89
CA CYS A 140 -8.61 5.55 19.07
C CYS A 140 -9.05 6.66 18.09
N ILE A 141 -9.17 7.90 18.57
CA ILE A 141 -9.51 9.05 17.72
C ILE A 141 -8.48 9.23 16.60
N ALA A 142 -7.19 9.21 16.93
CA ALA A 142 -6.13 9.38 15.95
C ALA A 142 -6.14 8.28 14.88
N VAL A 143 -6.26 7.02 15.32
CA VAL A 143 -6.30 5.85 14.40
C VAL A 143 -7.55 5.91 13.51
N THR A 144 -8.73 6.13 14.09
CA THR A 144 -9.98 6.20 13.31
C THR A 144 -9.96 7.37 12.33
N SER A 145 -9.42 8.54 12.73
CA SER A 145 -9.25 9.68 11.83
C SER A 145 -8.32 9.35 10.67
N PHE A 146 -7.18 8.70 10.96
CA PHE A 146 -6.25 8.26 9.91
C PHE A 146 -6.90 7.26 8.95
N LEU A 147 -7.60 6.24 9.47
CA LEU A 147 -8.31 5.27 8.63
C LEU A 147 -9.40 5.92 7.78
N THR A 148 -10.10 6.94 8.32
CA THR A 148 -11.10 7.69 7.56
C THR A 148 -10.45 8.47 6.40
N VAL A 149 -9.36 9.18 6.67
CA VAL A 149 -8.60 9.89 5.63
C VAL A 149 -8.08 8.91 4.58
N TYR A 150 -7.48 7.80 5.01
CA TYR A 150 -6.99 6.77 4.12
C TYR A 150 -8.11 6.20 3.23
N ASN A 151 -9.27 5.91 3.81
CA ASN A 151 -10.42 5.37 3.07
C ASN A 151 -10.92 6.34 1.99
N VAL A 152 -10.97 7.63 2.29
CA VAL A 152 -11.41 8.67 1.34
C VAL A 152 -10.37 8.94 0.26
N THR A 153 -9.08 8.79 0.57
CA THR A 153 -7.99 9.06 -0.40
C THR A 153 -7.63 7.87 -1.29
N ALA A 154 -7.77 6.64 -0.77
CA ALA A 154 -7.38 5.42 -1.46
C ALA A 154 -8.43 4.30 -1.35
N GLY A 155 -9.00 4.05 -0.16
CA GLY A 155 -9.83 2.88 0.10
C GLY A 155 -11.05 2.75 -0.82
N PHE A 156 -11.74 3.84 -1.13
CA PHE A 156 -12.89 3.80 -2.04
C PHE A 156 -12.51 3.47 -3.48
N THR A 157 -11.29 3.79 -3.89
CA THR A 157 -10.83 3.53 -5.26
C THR A 157 -10.66 2.04 -5.56
N TYR A 158 -10.64 1.16 -4.56
CA TYR A 158 -10.75 -0.28 -4.75
C TYR A 158 -12.09 -0.71 -5.39
N GLN A 159 -13.14 0.11 -5.28
CA GLN A 159 -14.47 -0.18 -5.80
C GLN A 159 -14.81 0.60 -7.08
N ARG A 160 -13.85 1.34 -7.66
CA ARG A 160 -14.07 2.06 -8.93
C ARG A 160 -14.30 1.11 -10.11
N ALA A 161 -14.72 1.67 -11.25
CA ALA A 161 -14.85 0.91 -12.49
C ALA A 161 -13.57 0.17 -12.85
N SER A 162 -13.71 -0.99 -13.48
CA SER A 162 -12.59 -1.77 -13.98
C SER A 162 -11.79 -1.02 -15.04
N LEU A 163 -10.56 -1.49 -15.28
CA LEU A 163 -9.71 -0.97 -16.35
C LEU A 163 -10.45 -0.89 -17.68
N PRO A 164 -10.13 0.11 -18.53
CA PRO A 164 -10.66 0.19 -19.88
C PRO A 164 -10.42 -1.09 -20.68
N LYS A 165 -11.41 -1.51 -21.46
CA LYS A 165 -11.32 -2.74 -22.28
C LYS A 165 -10.17 -2.74 -23.29
N GLN A 166 -9.68 -1.56 -23.64
CA GLN A 166 -8.53 -1.37 -24.52
C GLN A 166 -7.21 -1.90 -23.90
N ILE A 167 -7.11 -1.84 -22.57
CA ILE A 167 -5.95 -2.37 -21.85
C ILE A 167 -6.21 -3.81 -21.40
N TYR A 168 -7.48 -4.15 -21.13
CA TYR A 168 -7.81 -5.43 -20.53
C TYR A 168 -9.20 -5.92 -20.93
N SER A 169 -9.23 -7.12 -21.49
CA SER A 169 -10.49 -7.82 -21.79
C SER A 169 -10.39 -9.26 -21.26
N VAL A 170 -11.29 -9.63 -20.35
CA VAL A 170 -11.30 -10.95 -19.66
C VAL A 170 -11.82 -12.07 -20.55
N GLN A 171 -12.37 -11.76 -21.73
CA GLN A 171 -13.02 -12.77 -22.53
C GLN A 171 -12.02 -13.73 -23.16
N LYS A 172 -12.14 -15.02 -22.82
CA LYS A 172 -11.55 -16.09 -23.64
C LYS A 172 -12.18 -15.98 -25.03
N PRO A 173 -11.38 -15.75 -26.08
CA PRO A 173 -11.94 -15.80 -27.43
C PRO A 173 -12.29 -17.25 -27.79
N ASP A 174 -13.44 -17.47 -28.40
CA ASP A 174 -13.90 -18.79 -28.81
C ASP A 174 -12.97 -19.49 -29.83
N ASP A 175 -12.18 -18.67 -30.55
CA ASP A 175 -11.23 -19.10 -31.59
C ASP A 175 -9.78 -19.26 -31.07
N PHE A 176 -9.54 -19.27 -29.75
CA PHE A 176 -8.21 -19.44 -29.17
C PHE A 176 -8.03 -20.89 -28.67
N ASP A 177 -7.31 -21.65 -29.46
CA ASP A 177 -7.06 -23.07 -29.29
C ASP A 177 -5.64 -23.38 -28.74
N ARG A 178 -5.31 -24.68 -28.63
CA ARG A 178 -4.00 -25.17 -28.20
C ARG A 178 -2.86 -24.64 -29.08
N ASP A 179 -3.02 -24.68 -30.39
CA ASP A 179 -1.96 -24.31 -31.32
C ASP A 179 -1.71 -22.79 -31.27
N SER A 180 -2.76 -21.99 -31.10
CA SER A 180 -2.68 -20.56 -30.82
C SER A 180 -1.94 -20.26 -29.50
N ALA A 181 -2.20 -21.06 -28.46
CA ALA A 181 -1.53 -20.94 -27.15
C ALA A 181 -0.02 -21.24 -27.28
N ILE A 182 0.34 -22.28 -28.01
CA ILE A 182 1.73 -22.65 -28.28
C ILE A 182 2.43 -21.56 -29.10
N ALA A 183 1.79 -21.06 -30.18
CA ALA A 183 2.35 -20.01 -31.01
C ALA A 183 2.56 -18.71 -30.20
N MET A 184 1.59 -18.30 -29.40
CA MET A 184 1.73 -17.15 -28.50
C MET A 184 2.88 -17.34 -27.50
N ALA A 185 2.96 -18.51 -26.84
CA ALA A 185 4.00 -18.77 -25.85
C ALA A 185 5.39 -18.79 -26.51
N GLN A 186 5.53 -19.32 -27.74
CA GLN A 186 6.78 -19.27 -28.50
C GLN A 186 7.20 -17.85 -28.81
N LEU A 187 6.27 -16.97 -29.17
CA LEU A 187 6.59 -15.54 -29.38
C LEU A 187 7.01 -14.86 -28.09
N VAL A 188 6.37 -15.16 -26.95
CA VAL A 188 6.79 -14.66 -25.62
C VAL A 188 8.21 -15.11 -25.30
N VAL A 189 8.56 -16.39 -25.56
CA VAL A 189 9.92 -16.93 -25.35
C VAL A 189 10.93 -16.23 -26.26
N ASN A 190 10.60 -16.05 -27.54
CA ASN A 190 11.47 -15.37 -28.50
C ASN A 190 11.75 -13.93 -28.07
N GLU A 191 10.70 -13.18 -27.69
CA GLU A 191 10.85 -11.80 -27.22
C GLU A 191 11.60 -11.72 -25.88
N LEU A 192 11.42 -12.71 -24.99
CA LEU A 192 12.18 -12.79 -23.73
C LEU A 192 13.67 -12.97 -24.00
N ASN A 193 14.05 -13.90 -24.88
CA ASN A 193 15.44 -14.11 -25.28
C ASN A 193 16.03 -12.86 -25.95
N LYS A 194 15.28 -12.23 -26.85
CA LYS A 194 15.69 -10.99 -27.52
C LYS A 194 15.85 -9.82 -26.56
N ALA A 195 14.92 -9.64 -25.64
CA ALA A 195 14.99 -8.58 -24.61
C ALA A 195 16.20 -8.79 -23.68
N TYR A 196 16.51 -10.04 -23.33
CA TYR A 196 17.73 -10.38 -22.59
C TYR A 196 18.98 -9.92 -23.34
N GLU A 197 19.11 -10.23 -24.63
CA GLU A 197 20.27 -9.84 -25.44
C GLU A 197 20.44 -8.33 -25.59
N GLN A 198 19.33 -7.59 -25.55
CA GLN A 198 19.31 -6.13 -25.68
C GLN A 198 19.49 -5.40 -24.36
N THR A 199 19.46 -6.12 -23.24
CA THR A 199 19.60 -5.55 -21.90
C THR A 199 21.00 -5.88 -21.35
N PRO A 200 21.74 -4.92 -20.77
CA PRO A 200 23.06 -5.20 -20.22
C PRO A 200 22.97 -6.05 -18.95
N HIS A 201 23.95 -6.97 -18.78
CA HIS A 201 24.06 -7.85 -17.63
C HIS A 201 25.46 -7.76 -17.02
N ASP A 202 25.55 -8.03 -15.72
CA ASP A 202 26.81 -8.09 -14.98
C ASP A 202 27.54 -9.44 -15.18
N GLU A 203 28.70 -9.60 -14.57
CA GLU A 203 29.52 -10.82 -14.63
C GLU A 203 28.80 -12.06 -14.04
N ASN A 204 27.79 -11.84 -13.18
CA ASN A 204 26.98 -12.89 -12.58
C ASN A 204 25.70 -13.19 -13.37
N GLY A 205 25.49 -12.52 -14.50
CA GLY A 205 24.33 -12.66 -15.36
C GLY A 205 23.08 -11.94 -14.83
N ASN A 206 23.21 -11.01 -13.87
CA ASN A 206 22.09 -10.20 -13.41
C ASN A 206 21.96 -8.94 -14.25
N VAL A 207 20.73 -8.52 -14.51
CA VAL A 207 20.47 -7.29 -15.27
C VAL A 207 21.10 -6.05 -14.63
N ILE A 208 21.69 -5.20 -15.44
CA ILE A 208 22.16 -3.87 -15.04
C ILE A 208 21.08 -2.86 -15.41
N LEU A 209 20.40 -2.35 -14.40
CA LEU A 209 19.31 -1.39 -14.57
C LEU A 209 19.83 0.05 -14.61
N PRO A 210 19.12 0.95 -15.29
CA PRO A 210 19.32 2.39 -15.16
C PRO A 210 19.04 2.88 -13.73
N SER A 211 19.31 4.16 -13.45
CA SER A 211 18.95 4.75 -12.16
C SER A 211 17.43 4.71 -11.93
N ILE A 212 17.01 4.70 -10.67
CA ILE A 212 15.58 4.75 -10.29
C ILE A 212 14.90 5.96 -10.92
N GLU A 213 15.57 7.11 -10.98
CA GLU A 213 15.05 8.31 -11.62
C GLU A 213 14.82 8.09 -13.12
N GLN A 214 15.73 7.44 -13.81
CA GLN A 214 15.56 7.12 -15.24
C GLN A 214 14.42 6.12 -15.45
N ILE A 215 14.35 5.06 -14.65
CA ILE A 215 13.24 4.08 -14.71
C ILE A 215 11.91 4.76 -14.45
N HIS A 216 11.84 5.65 -13.44
CA HIS A 216 10.62 6.42 -13.13
C HIS A 216 10.17 7.27 -14.32
N ASN A 217 11.11 8.00 -14.95
CA ASN A 217 10.81 8.87 -16.09
C ASN A 217 10.33 8.05 -17.29
N ASP A 218 10.99 6.94 -17.57
CA ASP A 218 10.62 6.03 -18.67
C ASP A 218 9.22 5.44 -18.45
N ILE A 219 8.87 4.99 -17.24
CA ILE A 219 7.55 4.51 -16.90
C ILE A 219 6.50 5.64 -16.99
N ALA A 220 6.85 6.86 -16.58
CA ALA A 220 5.96 8.01 -16.66
C ALA A 220 5.61 8.37 -18.12
N GLU A 221 6.58 8.23 -19.05
CA GLU A 221 6.35 8.38 -20.49
C GLU A 221 5.39 7.32 -21.02
N GLU A 222 5.56 6.06 -20.61
CA GLU A 222 4.67 4.96 -21.01
C GLU A 222 3.23 5.19 -20.50
N TYR A 223 3.06 5.65 -19.26
CA TYR A 223 1.73 6.04 -18.75
C TYR A 223 1.09 7.14 -19.59
N LYS A 224 1.87 8.17 -19.96
CA LYS A 224 1.38 9.27 -20.80
C LYS A 224 0.97 8.76 -22.19
N ARG A 225 1.74 7.84 -22.77
CA ARG A 225 1.44 7.22 -24.07
C ARG A 225 0.10 6.51 -24.05
N ILE A 226 -0.11 5.58 -23.11
CA ILE A 226 -1.34 4.79 -23.09
C ILE A 226 -2.58 5.60 -22.67
N ASP A 227 -2.44 6.58 -21.76
CA ASP A 227 -3.58 7.38 -21.31
C ASP A 227 -4.11 8.27 -22.44
N GLY A 228 -3.22 8.84 -23.26
CA GLY A 228 -3.60 9.64 -24.41
C GLY A 228 -4.24 8.85 -25.55
N GLU A 229 -3.77 7.62 -25.79
CA GLU A 229 -4.18 6.82 -26.93
C GLU A 229 -5.42 5.95 -26.64
N GLN A 230 -5.56 5.41 -25.43
CA GLN A 230 -6.44 4.28 -25.16
C GLN A 230 -7.36 4.46 -23.96
N CYS A 231 -7.05 5.33 -23.01
CA CYS A 231 -7.71 5.33 -21.70
C CYS A 231 -8.56 6.56 -21.39
N ASN A 232 -8.58 7.60 -22.24
CA ASN A 232 -9.40 8.80 -22.11
C ASN A 232 -9.37 9.44 -20.69
N GLY A 233 -8.18 9.62 -20.12
CA GLY A 233 -8.02 10.21 -18.80
C GLY A 233 -8.47 9.32 -17.65
N TYR A 234 -8.43 8.00 -17.82
CA TYR A 234 -8.67 7.04 -16.73
C TYR A 234 -7.62 7.18 -15.64
N PHE A 235 -6.37 7.38 -16.03
CA PHE A 235 -5.24 7.54 -15.11
C PHE A 235 -5.13 8.97 -14.57
N ASN A 236 -4.59 9.12 -13.38
CA ASN A 236 -4.16 10.41 -12.88
C ASN A 236 -2.95 10.90 -13.71
N SER A 237 -2.95 12.18 -14.12
CA SER A 237 -1.81 12.79 -14.82
C SER A 237 -0.56 12.93 -13.94
N TYR A 238 -0.72 13.01 -12.63
CA TYR A 238 0.40 13.03 -11.68
C TYR A 238 1.21 11.74 -11.73
N ASN A 239 2.54 11.87 -11.74
CA ASN A 239 3.48 10.74 -11.63
C ASN A 239 3.99 10.69 -10.20
N PRO A 240 3.61 9.65 -9.39
CA PRO A 240 4.08 9.53 -8.02
C PRO A 240 5.61 9.43 -7.98
N ALA A 241 6.25 10.20 -7.10
CA ALA A 241 7.67 10.03 -6.88
C ALA A 241 7.96 8.62 -6.34
N VAL A 242 8.95 7.96 -6.91
CA VAL A 242 9.41 6.65 -6.44
C VAL A 242 10.59 6.84 -5.53
N LYS A 243 10.48 6.39 -4.29
CA LYS A 243 11.48 6.54 -3.24
C LYS A 243 11.99 5.19 -2.75
N GLN A 244 13.25 5.13 -2.39
CA GLN A 244 13.80 3.94 -1.75
C GLN A 244 13.58 3.97 -0.24
N ILE A 245 13.17 2.84 0.32
CA ILE A 245 13.09 2.65 1.78
C ILE A 245 14.50 2.45 2.34
N THR A 246 14.82 3.13 3.43
CA THR A 246 16.12 3.02 4.09
C THR A 246 16.24 1.67 4.82
N ASN A 247 15.21 1.24 5.53
CA ASN A 247 15.19 -0.03 6.25
C ASN A 247 14.76 -1.20 5.37
N LYS A 248 15.56 -1.47 4.35
CA LYS A 248 15.35 -2.58 3.41
C LYS A 248 15.26 -3.95 4.08
N TRP A 249 15.91 -4.15 5.24
CA TRP A 249 15.88 -5.43 5.94
C TRP A 249 14.46 -5.80 6.40
N VAL A 250 13.73 -4.87 7.03
CA VAL A 250 12.35 -5.11 7.49
C VAL A 250 11.44 -5.43 6.31
N MET A 251 11.49 -4.63 5.23
CA MET A 251 10.68 -4.90 4.03
C MET A 251 11.00 -6.26 3.43
N SER A 252 12.28 -6.61 3.32
CA SER A 252 12.69 -7.91 2.76
C SER A 252 12.23 -9.08 3.63
N GLN A 253 12.31 -8.97 4.96
CA GLN A 253 11.78 -9.99 5.87
C GLN A 253 10.26 -10.18 5.75
N MET A 254 9.54 -9.14 5.35
CA MET A 254 8.10 -9.18 5.08
C MET A 254 7.77 -9.53 3.62
N HIS A 255 8.77 -9.80 2.78
CA HIS A 255 8.64 -10.01 1.34
C HIS A 255 7.91 -8.86 0.62
N ILE A 256 8.05 -7.62 1.12
CA ILE A 256 7.46 -6.44 0.50
C ILE A 256 8.47 -5.84 -0.47
N VAL A 257 8.10 -5.79 -1.74
CA VAL A 257 8.92 -5.24 -2.83
C VAL A 257 8.62 -3.77 -3.10
N GLY A 258 7.38 -3.34 -2.88
CA GLY A 258 6.94 -1.96 -3.02
C GLY A 258 5.73 -1.65 -2.14
N VAL A 259 5.46 -0.38 -1.97
CA VAL A 259 4.28 0.14 -1.26
C VAL A 259 3.93 1.53 -1.77
N PHE A 260 2.70 1.73 -2.24
CA PHE A 260 2.17 3.06 -2.48
C PHE A 260 1.48 3.60 -1.22
N PHE A 261 1.89 4.79 -0.78
CA PHE A 261 1.29 5.44 0.39
C PHE A 261 0.48 6.66 0.00
N ALA A 262 -0.82 6.46 -0.21
CA ALA A 262 -1.77 7.48 -0.67
C ALA A 262 -1.80 8.77 0.16
N PRO A 263 -1.68 8.76 1.51
CA PRO A 263 -1.67 9.99 2.29
C PRO A 263 -0.59 10.99 1.89
N PHE A 264 0.55 10.53 1.38
CA PHE A 264 1.64 11.39 0.89
C PHE A 264 1.79 11.35 -0.64
N GLY A 265 1.00 10.52 -1.34
CA GLY A 265 1.06 10.41 -2.79
C GLY A 265 2.40 9.88 -3.32
N GLU A 266 3.11 9.06 -2.54
CA GLU A 266 4.43 8.53 -2.89
C GLU A 266 4.42 7.01 -3.10
N ALA A 267 5.16 6.55 -4.09
CA ALA A 267 5.51 5.14 -4.28
C ALA A 267 6.85 4.85 -3.60
N ASN A 268 6.94 3.72 -2.91
CA ASN A 268 8.15 3.31 -2.20
C ASN A 268 8.57 1.94 -2.69
N VAL A 269 9.86 1.75 -2.92
CA VAL A 269 10.41 0.47 -3.36
C VAL A 269 11.50 -0.03 -2.41
N ASN A 270 11.58 -1.35 -2.29
CA ASN A 270 12.63 -2.00 -1.53
C ASN A 270 13.93 -1.97 -2.32
N PRO A 271 15.03 -1.37 -1.82
CA PRO A 271 16.30 -1.35 -2.54
C PRO A 271 16.89 -2.75 -2.83
N ASN A 272 16.47 -3.77 -2.10
CA ASN A 272 16.86 -5.15 -2.36
C ASN A 272 16.18 -5.75 -3.60
N GLU A 273 15.17 -5.07 -4.17
CA GLU A 273 14.53 -5.43 -5.43
C GLU A 273 15.31 -4.96 -6.67
N ASN A 274 16.55 -4.52 -6.51
CA ASN A 274 17.39 -4.07 -7.62
C ASN A 274 17.82 -5.24 -8.54
N ASN A 275 16.88 -5.73 -9.32
CA ASN A 275 16.97 -6.86 -10.25
C ASN A 275 15.91 -6.69 -11.35
N TYR A 276 15.75 -7.67 -12.24
CA TYR A 276 14.79 -7.61 -13.37
C TYR A 276 13.34 -7.26 -12.95
N ASN A 277 12.96 -7.46 -11.71
CA ASN A 277 11.60 -7.19 -11.22
C ASN A 277 11.37 -5.71 -10.87
N LEU A 278 12.43 -4.93 -10.60
CA LEU A 278 12.31 -3.54 -10.14
C LEU A 278 11.47 -2.65 -11.06
N PRO A 279 11.65 -2.65 -12.39
CA PRO A 279 10.83 -1.82 -13.26
C PRO A 279 9.33 -2.18 -13.18
N HIS A 280 8.99 -3.48 -13.08
CA HIS A 280 7.61 -3.91 -12.92
C HIS A 280 7.03 -3.48 -11.57
N SER A 281 7.78 -3.63 -10.48
CA SER A 281 7.37 -3.18 -9.14
C SER A 281 7.17 -1.66 -9.11
N MET A 282 8.06 -0.88 -9.73
CA MET A 282 7.90 0.57 -9.85
C MET A 282 6.64 0.95 -10.64
N ALA A 283 6.39 0.30 -11.78
CA ALA A 283 5.20 0.55 -12.58
C ALA A 283 3.91 0.19 -11.81
N HIS A 284 3.94 -0.89 -11.03
CA HIS A 284 2.85 -1.31 -10.16
C HIS A 284 2.55 -0.26 -9.07
N GLU A 285 3.56 0.19 -8.32
CA GLU A 285 3.36 1.22 -7.28
C GLU A 285 2.93 2.56 -7.88
N MET A 286 3.44 2.90 -9.07
CA MET A 286 2.97 4.07 -9.81
C MET A 286 1.51 3.91 -10.26
N ALA A 287 1.05 2.69 -10.60
CA ALA A 287 -0.36 2.44 -10.96
C ALA A 287 -1.31 2.84 -9.82
N HIS A 288 -0.97 2.53 -8.58
CA HIS A 288 -1.75 2.97 -7.42
C HIS A 288 -1.88 4.49 -7.38
N GLY A 289 -0.79 5.23 -7.58
CA GLY A 289 -0.82 6.69 -7.66
C GLY A 289 -1.57 7.24 -8.87
N LYS A 290 -1.69 6.43 -9.94
CA LYS A 290 -2.53 6.71 -11.11
C LYS A 290 -4.01 6.41 -10.86
N GLY A 291 -4.37 5.89 -9.68
CA GLY A 291 -5.74 5.60 -9.27
C GLY A 291 -6.20 4.17 -9.56
N VAL A 292 -5.28 3.25 -9.80
CA VAL A 292 -5.54 1.81 -9.95
C VAL A 292 -5.18 1.12 -8.63
N MET A 293 -6.15 0.94 -7.73
CA MET A 293 -5.86 0.42 -6.39
C MET A 293 -5.99 -1.10 -6.28
N ARG A 294 -6.73 -1.76 -7.18
CA ARG A 294 -6.81 -3.23 -7.15
C ARG A 294 -5.50 -3.85 -7.61
N GLU A 295 -4.99 -4.79 -6.83
CA GLU A 295 -3.67 -5.39 -7.00
C GLU A 295 -3.50 -6.09 -8.35
N ASN A 296 -4.50 -6.88 -8.76
CA ASN A 296 -4.48 -7.54 -10.07
C ASN A 296 -4.49 -6.53 -11.22
N GLU A 297 -5.24 -5.44 -11.11
CA GLU A 297 -5.29 -4.39 -12.13
C GLU A 297 -3.98 -3.58 -12.17
N ALA A 298 -3.37 -3.31 -11.03
CA ALA A 298 -2.07 -2.66 -10.96
C ALA A 298 -0.98 -3.53 -11.62
N ASN A 299 -0.99 -4.85 -11.37
CA ASN A 299 -0.12 -5.81 -12.06
C ASN A 299 -0.37 -5.84 -13.57
N LEU A 300 -1.64 -5.82 -14.00
CA LEU A 300 -1.99 -5.82 -15.42
C LEU A 300 -1.53 -4.56 -16.14
N VAL A 301 -1.77 -3.39 -15.54
CA VAL A 301 -1.31 -2.11 -16.09
C VAL A 301 0.21 -2.09 -16.19
N ALA A 302 0.92 -2.50 -15.13
CA ALA A 302 2.38 -2.59 -15.16
C ALA A 302 2.86 -3.52 -16.28
N SER A 303 2.29 -4.72 -16.39
CA SER A 303 2.64 -5.67 -17.44
C SER A 303 2.35 -5.12 -18.84
N TYR A 304 1.16 -4.52 -19.05
CA TYR A 304 0.79 -3.94 -20.33
C TYR A 304 1.75 -2.82 -20.77
N LEU A 305 2.00 -1.85 -19.87
CA LEU A 305 2.93 -0.75 -20.11
C LEU A 305 4.29 -1.23 -20.58
N LEU A 306 4.86 -2.15 -19.80
CA LEU A 306 6.23 -2.57 -20.00
C LEU A 306 6.38 -3.53 -21.19
N LEU A 307 5.39 -4.41 -21.43
CA LEU A 307 5.39 -5.28 -22.63
C LEU A 307 5.32 -4.46 -23.92
N THR A 308 4.56 -3.37 -23.92
CA THR A 308 4.36 -2.51 -25.10
C THR A 308 5.35 -1.37 -25.24
N SER A 309 6.34 -1.29 -24.33
CA SER A 309 7.42 -0.30 -24.37
C SER A 309 8.44 -0.64 -25.46
N ASP A 310 9.07 0.38 -26.03
CA ASP A 310 10.23 0.25 -26.94
C ASP A 310 11.56 0.08 -26.19
N LYS A 311 11.58 0.24 -24.86
CA LYS A 311 12.77 0.15 -24.02
C LYS A 311 13.05 -1.31 -23.61
N PRO A 312 14.19 -1.92 -24.04
CA PRO A 312 14.45 -3.35 -23.84
C PRO A 312 14.39 -3.81 -22.39
N TYR A 313 14.96 -3.05 -21.45
CA TYR A 313 14.99 -3.44 -20.04
C TYR A 313 13.58 -3.41 -19.39
N LEU A 314 12.67 -2.53 -19.85
CA LEU A 314 11.28 -2.52 -19.43
C LEU A 314 10.55 -3.76 -19.95
N ARG A 315 10.70 -4.04 -21.24
CA ARG A 315 10.15 -5.26 -21.85
C ARG A 315 10.68 -6.52 -21.18
N TYR A 316 11.99 -6.58 -20.93
CA TYR A 316 12.61 -7.71 -20.24
C TYR A 316 11.97 -7.95 -18.86
N SER A 317 11.80 -6.90 -18.05
CA SER A 317 11.14 -6.97 -16.74
C SER A 317 9.73 -7.57 -16.84
N ALA A 318 8.93 -7.11 -17.80
CA ALA A 318 7.56 -7.63 -17.98
C ALA A 318 7.55 -9.06 -18.50
N LEU A 319 8.41 -9.39 -19.48
CA LEU A 319 8.49 -10.73 -20.06
C LEU A 319 8.90 -11.77 -19.02
N MET A 320 9.85 -11.44 -18.13
CA MET A 320 10.22 -12.27 -16.98
C MET A 320 9.01 -12.56 -16.07
N LYS A 321 8.12 -11.58 -15.90
CA LYS A 321 6.91 -11.69 -15.06
C LYS A 321 5.83 -12.56 -15.71
N VAL A 322 5.63 -12.41 -17.02
CA VAL A 322 4.49 -13.08 -17.72
C VAL A 322 4.86 -14.44 -18.33
N TYR A 323 6.14 -14.76 -18.44
CA TYR A 323 6.63 -16.01 -19.03
C TYR A 323 5.93 -17.25 -18.46
N PHE A 324 5.90 -17.39 -17.12
CA PHE A 324 5.26 -18.56 -16.50
C PHE A 324 3.75 -18.61 -16.76
N SER A 325 3.09 -17.48 -16.93
CA SER A 325 1.67 -17.42 -17.29
C SER A 325 1.42 -17.92 -18.72
N ALA A 326 2.33 -17.60 -19.64
CA ALA A 326 2.28 -18.10 -21.01
C ALA A 326 2.48 -19.62 -21.06
N ILE A 327 3.48 -20.15 -20.36
CA ILE A 327 3.71 -21.59 -20.26
C ILE A 327 2.56 -22.31 -19.57
N SER A 328 2.03 -21.74 -18.47
CA SER A 328 0.87 -22.30 -17.76
C SER A 328 -0.36 -22.39 -18.65
N LEU A 329 -0.58 -21.40 -19.54
CA LEU A 329 -1.70 -21.43 -20.47
C LEU A 329 -1.60 -22.63 -21.44
N VAL A 330 -0.40 -22.89 -21.99
CA VAL A 330 -0.18 -24.06 -22.86
C VAL A 330 -0.45 -25.35 -22.11
N SER A 331 0.02 -25.46 -20.85
CA SER A 331 -0.17 -26.67 -20.03
C SER A 331 -1.63 -26.94 -19.64
N MET A 332 -2.55 -26.00 -19.84
CA MET A 332 -4.00 -26.22 -19.62
C MET A 332 -4.68 -26.98 -20.77
N TYR A 333 -4.03 -27.13 -21.92
CA TYR A 333 -4.55 -27.87 -23.05
C TYR A 333 -4.07 -29.32 -23.02
N PRO A 334 -4.91 -30.30 -23.41
CA PRO A 334 -4.53 -31.72 -23.50
C PRO A 334 -3.32 -31.93 -24.41
N ASN A 335 -2.53 -32.94 -24.12
CA ASN A 335 -1.38 -33.41 -24.93
C ASN A 335 -0.35 -32.29 -25.19
N SER A 336 -0.07 -31.47 -24.17
CA SER A 336 0.81 -30.29 -24.30
C SER A 336 2.19 -30.48 -23.63
N ASN A 337 2.47 -31.62 -23.00
CA ASN A 337 3.71 -31.83 -22.26
C ASN A 337 4.97 -31.62 -23.11
N ASP A 338 5.00 -32.18 -24.34
CA ASP A 338 6.12 -32.01 -25.27
C ASP A 338 6.30 -30.56 -25.70
N ALA A 339 5.19 -29.87 -26.00
CA ALA A 339 5.23 -28.44 -26.35
C ALA A 339 5.74 -27.58 -25.19
N VAL A 340 5.31 -27.85 -23.97
CA VAL A 340 5.82 -27.17 -22.77
C VAL A 340 7.30 -27.44 -22.54
N ALA A 341 7.76 -28.69 -22.73
CA ALA A 341 9.16 -29.05 -22.61
C ALA A 341 10.01 -28.31 -23.65
N LEU A 342 9.55 -28.25 -24.91
CA LEU A 342 10.21 -27.53 -25.99
C LEU A 342 10.29 -26.02 -25.71
N LEU A 343 9.19 -25.41 -25.33
CA LEU A 343 9.15 -23.97 -24.97
C LEU A 343 10.13 -23.64 -23.85
N ARG A 344 10.15 -24.45 -22.79
CA ARG A 344 11.09 -24.28 -21.68
C ARG A 344 12.56 -24.43 -22.12
N SER A 345 12.87 -25.42 -22.96
CA SER A 345 14.22 -25.62 -23.46
C SER A 345 14.66 -24.54 -24.47
N SER A 346 13.72 -23.79 -25.03
CA SER A 346 14.01 -22.67 -25.96
C SER A 346 14.36 -21.37 -25.23
N VAL A 347 14.18 -21.28 -23.92
CA VAL A 347 14.63 -20.15 -23.10
C VAL A 347 16.11 -20.28 -22.82
N ARG A 348 16.85 -19.18 -22.92
CA ARG A 348 18.28 -19.11 -22.62
C ARG A 348 18.56 -19.58 -21.19
N SER A 349 19.63 -20.35 -21.03
CA SER A 349 20.08 -20.84 -19.71
C SER A 349 20.43 -19.71 -18.73
N GLU A 350 20.93 -18.59 -19.24
CA GLU A 350 21.29 -17.40 -18.47
C GLU A 350 20.08 -16.76 -17.81
N ILE A 351 18.92 -16.76 -18.48
CA ILE A 351 17.66 -16.28 -17.91
C ILE A 351 17.24 -17.14 -16.72
N TYR A 352 17.34 -18.46 -16.83
CA TYR A 352 17.06 -19.35 -15.69
C TYR A 352 18.07 -19.17 -14.56
N ALA A 353 19.34 -18.88 -14.88
CA ALA A 353 20.36 -18.59 -13.88
C ALA A 353 20.00 -17.31 -13.11
N GLU A 354 19.56 -16.25 -13.79
CA GLU A 354 19.12 -15.01 -13.15
C GLU A 354 17.88 -15.23 -12.29
N MET A 355 16.87 -15.99 -12.75
CA MET A 355 15.72 -16.39 -11.94
C MET A 355 16.15 -17.16 -10.70
N SER A 356 17.12 -18.06 -10.82
CA SER A 356 17.67 -18.84 -9.71
C SER A 356 18.38 -17.93 -8.69
N ASN A 357 19.18 -16.98 -9.16
CA ASN A 357 19.86 -15.99 -8.32
C ASN A 357 18.85 -15.17 -7.53
N TYR A 358 17.78 -14.70 -8.18
CA TYR A 358 16.67 -13.98 -7.55
C TYR A 358 16.01 -14.81 -6.44
N ASN A 359 15.61 -16.04 -6.75
CA ASN A 359 14.97 -16.92 -5.78
C ASN A 359 15.89 -17.24 -4.60
N LYS A 360 17.19 -17.50 -4.87
CA LYS A 360 18.19 -17.73 -3.82
C LYS A 360 18.39 -16.52 -2.93
N PHE A 361 18.39 -15.32 -3.50
CA PHE A 361 18.49 -14.08 -2.73
C PHE A 361 17.28 -13.92 -1.80
N TRP A 362 16.05 -14.10 -2.30
CA TRP A 362 14.84 -13.91 -1.50
C TRP A 362 14.61 -15.03 -0.48
N SER A 363 15.07 -16.25 -0.74
CA SER A 363 14.92 -17.40 0.19
C SER A 363 15.62 -17.22 1.54
N GLN A 364 16.56 -16.28 1.66
CA GLN A 364 17.23 -15.97 2.95
C GLN A 364 16.35 -15.15 3.93
N PHE A 365 15.25 -14.58 3.46
CA PHE A 365 14.36 -13.76 4.28
C PHE A 365 13.16 -14.59 4.76
N THR A 366 13.26 -15.21 5.94
CA THR A 366 12.26 -16.20 6.42
C THR A 366 11.63 -15.84 7.76
N LEU A 367 12.13 -14.81 8.49
CA LEU A 367 11.76 -14.58 9.88
C LEU A 367 10.34 -14.04 10.09
N VAL A 368 9.80 -13.25 9.16
CA VAL A 368 8.56 -12.47 9.38
C VAL A 368 7.59 -12.56 8.18
N GLY A 369 7.91 -13.36 7.16
CA GLY A 369 7.11 -13.45 5.93
C GLY A 369 5.63 -13.77 6.19
N ASP A 370 5.35 -14.73 7.08
CA ASP A 370 3.98 -15.12 7.43
C ASP A 370 3.20 -13.98 8.11
N ILE A 371 3.86 -13.18 8.95
CA ILE A 371 3.24 -12.03 9.62
C ILE A 371 2.94 -10.93 8.61
N GLY A 372 3.87 -10.64 7.70
CA GLY A 372 3.67 -9.67 6.63
C GLY A 372 2.49 -10.06 5.72
N ASN A 373 2.46 -11.31 5.28
CA ASN A 373 1.39 -11.87 4.48
C ASN A 373 0.03 -11.80 5.21
N TRP A 374 -0.02 -12.10 6.51
CA TRP A 374 -1.24 -12.03 7.32
C TRP A 374 -1.79 -10.59 7.42
N PHE A 375 -0.92 -9.59 7.67
CA PHE A 375 -1.34 -8.19 7.70
C PHE A 375 -1.85 -7.72 6.35
N ASN A 376 -1.15 -8.05 5.27
CA ASN A 376 -1.56 -7.70 3.92
C ASN A 376 -2.90 -8.38 3.53
N ASP A 377 -3.08 -9.64 3.90
CA ASP A 377 -4.31 -10.39 3.65
C ASP A 377 -5.52 -9.73 4.36
N ILE A 378 -5.37 -9.35 5.63
CA ILE A 378 -6.41 -8.61 6.37
C ILE A 378 -6.70 -7.27 5.70
N TYR A 379 -5.65 -6.51 5.35
CA TYR A 379 -5.80 -5.21 4.71
C TYR A 379 -6.62 -5.30 3.42
N LEU A 380 -6.26 -6.24 2.54
CA LEU A 380 -6.97 -6.45 1.27
C LEU A 380 -8.42 -6.91 1.48
N LYS A 381 -8.67 -7.80 2.44
CA LYS A 381 -10.03 -8.25 2.80
C LYS A 381 -10.90 -7.11 3.35
N LEU A 382 -10.34 -6.19 4.11
CA LEU A 382 -11.06 -4.99 4.57
C LEU A 382 -11.52 -4.11 3.40
N HIS A 383 -10.80 -4.12 2.28
CA HIS A 383 -11.15 -3.41 1.04
C HIS A 383 -11.91 -4.29 0.04
N LYS A 384 -12.53 -5.38 0.51
CA LYS A 384 -13.34 -6.32 -0.30
C LYS A 384 -12.56 -6.99 -1.42
N GLN A 385 -11.24 -7.12 -1.25
CA GLN A 385 -10.41 -7.93 -2.11
C GLN A 385 -10.32 -9.37 -1.55
N ASN A 386 -9.86 -10.32 -2.35
CA ASN A 386 -9.71 -11.72 -1.95
C ASN A 386 -8.38 -11.97 -1.19
N GLY A 387 -8.01 -11.05 -0.30
CA GLY A 387 -6.75 -11.12 0.44
C GLY A 387 -5.56 -11.17 -0.52
N THR A 388 -4.51 -11.90 -0.16
CA THR A 388 -3.32 -12.10 -1.01
C THR A 388 -3.61 -12.81 -2.33
N GLY A 389 -4.75 -13.52 -2.46
CA GLY A 389 -5.24 -14.05 -3.73
C GLY A 389 -5.71 -12.98 -4.73
N SER A 390 -5.76 -11.69 -4.32
CA SER A 390 -6.15 -10.58 -5.21
C SER A 390 -5.06 -10.16 -6.20
N TYR A 391 -3.82 -10.59 -5.99
CA TYR A 391 -2.71 -10.22 -6.90
C TYR A 391 -2.80 -10.86 -8.28
N VAL A 392 -3.44 -12.01 -8.38
CA VAL A 392 -3.68 -12.71 -9.64
C VAL A 392 -5.07 -13.34 -9.59
N LYS A 393 -5.91 -13.05 -10.56
CA LYS A 393 -7.15 -13.81 -10.75
C LYS A 393 -6.79 -15.13 -11.45
N PRO A 394 -6.97 -16.29 -10.81
CA PRO A 394 -6.61 -17.56 -11.40
C PRO A 394 -7.51 -17.89 -12.60
N PRO A 395 -7.07 -18.75 -13.53
CA PRO A 395 -7.94 -19.31 -14.56
C PRO A 395 -9.02 -20.19 -13.92
N ILE A 396 -10.15 -20.30 -14.59
CA ILE A 396 -11.22 -21.21 -14.21
C ILE A 396 -11.28 -22.31 -15.25
N SER A 397 -11.22 -23.56 -14.80
CA SER A 397 -11.39 -24.75 -15.64
C SER A 397 -12.29 -25.76 -14.94
N GLU A 398 -13.01 -26.56 -15.73
CA GLU A 398 -13.90 -27.63 -15.29
C GLU A 398 -13.34 -28.96 -15.75
N ASP A 399 -13.29 -29.95 -14.85
CA ASP A 399 -12.85 -31.29 -15.17
C ASP A 399 -13.94 -31.99 -16.03
N THR A 400 -13.53 -32.54 -17.18
CA THR A 400 -14.44 -33.28 -18.06
C THR A 400 -14.66 -34.73 -17.61
N GLY A 401 -13.87 -35.24 -16.65
CA GLY A 401 -13.81 -36.63 -16.22
C GLY A 401 -13.01 -37.54 -17.18
N GLU A 402 -12.45 -36.97 -18.25
CA GLU A 402 -11.61 -37.69 -19.24
C GLU A 402 -10.13 -37.45 -18.95
N LYS A 403 -9.27 -38.31 -19.51
CA LYS A 403 -7.79 -38.14 -19.41
C LYS A 403 -7.18 -38.11 -20.80
N ASP A 404 -6.10 -37.33 -20.92
CA ASP A 404 -5.27 -37.26 -22.12
C ASP A 404 -4.38 -38.52 -22.27
N ASP A 405 -3.59 -38.57 -23.36
CA ASP A 405 -2.68 -39.69 -23.66
C ASP A 405 -1.53 -39.82 -22.62
N ASP A 406 -1.24 -38.75 -21.88
CA ASP A 406 -0.25 -38.71 -20.81
C ASP A 406 -0.86 -39.06 -19.44
N GLY A 407 -2.19 -39.28 -19.36
CA GLY A 407 -2.93 -39.64 -18.15
C GLY A 407 -3.35 -38.44 -17.30
N ASN A 408 -3.18 -37.18 -17.76
CA ASN A 408 -3.61 -35.98 -17.06
C ASN A 408 -5.13 -35.77 -17.26
N PRO A 409 -5.83 -35.16 -16.29
CA PRO A 409 -7.23 -34.79 -16.46
C PRO A 409 -7.40 -33.82 -17.62
N ILE A 410 -8.35 -34.09 -18.52
CA ILE A 410 -8.78 -33.13 -19.55
C ILE A 410 -9.73 -32.14 -18.89
N VAL A 411 -9.42 -30.88 -19.01
CA VAL A 411 -10.24 -29.79 -18.48
C VAL A 411 -10.78 -28.88 -19.58
N THR A 412 -12.01 -28.43 -19.40
CA THR A 412 -12.57 -27.35 -20.22
C THR A 412 -12.17 -26.03 -19.61
N ILE A 413 -11.46 -25.19 -20.36
CA ILE A 413 -11.06 -23.85 -19.93
C ILE A 413 -12.27 -22.94 -20.01
N VAL A 414 -12.78 -22.50 -18.85
CA VAL A 414 -13.91 -21.56 -18.74
C VAL A 414 -13.44 -20.11 -18.87
N SER A 415 -12.33 -19.77 -18.20
CA SER A 415 -11.73 -18.45 -18.32
C SER A 415 -10.22 -18.47 -18.12
N PHE A 416 -9.52 -17.54 -18.74
CA PHE A 416 -8.09 -17.33 -18.53
C PHE A 416 -7.84 -16.53 -17.24
N SER A 417 -6.62 -16.65 -16.71
CA SER A 417 -6.15 -15.69 -15.70
C SER A 417 -6.03 -14.28 -16.30
N ASP A 418 -5.94 -13.27 -15.44
CA ASP A 418 -5.80 -11.88 -15.89
C ASP A 418 -4.56 -11.71 -16.81
N THR A 419 -3.41 -12.26 -16.42
CA THR A 419 -2.18 -12.19 -17.21
C THR A 419 -2.29 -12.98 -18.52
N GLN A 420 -2.93 -14.16 -18.51
CA GLN A 420 -3.16 -14.93 -19.73
C GLN A 420 -4.09 -14.18 -20.70
N SER A 421 -5.14 -13.56 -20.19
CA SER A 421 -6.04 -12.71 -20.97
C SER A 421 -5.32 -11.53 -21.62
N LEU A 422 -4.41 -10.89 -20.88
CA LEU A 422 -3.55 -9.83 -21.41
C LEU A 422 -2.67 -10.35 -22.56
N LEU A 423 -1.99 -11.48 -22.36
CA LEU A 423 -1.12 -12.06 -23.38
C LEU A 423 -1.87 -12.45 -24.65
N VAL A 424 -3.04 -13.05 -24.50
CA VAL A 424 -3.91 -13.43 -25.66
C VAL A 424 -4.38 -12.19 -26.41
N MET A 425 -4.76 -11.13 -25.70
CA MET A 425 -5.14 -9.86 -26.31
C MET A 425 -3.98 -9.25 -27.12
N LEU A 426 -2.78 -9.18 -26.52
CA LEU A 426 -1.60 -8.65 -27.21
C LEU A 426 -1.19 -9.52 -28.41
N TYR A 427 -1.27 -10.85 -28.29
CA TYR A 427 -1.02 -11.78 -29.38
C TYR A 427 -1.97 -11.52 -30.57
N LYS A 428 -3.28 -11.38 -30.31
CA LYS A 428 -4.28 -11.07 -31.36
C LYS A 428 -4.11 -9.70 -31.99
N GLN A 429 -3.51 -8.75 -31.27
CA GLN A 429 -3.15 -7.42 -31.77
C GLN A 429 -1.81 -7.39 -32.56
N GLY A 430 -1.10 -8.51 -32.64
CA GLY A 430 0.19 -8.62 -33.33
C GLY A 430 1.37 -7.97 -32.60
N TRP A 431 1.30 -7.76 -31.30
CA TRP A 431 2.37 -7.12 -30.53
C TRP A 431 3.64 -7.93 -30.42
N PHE A 432 3.58 -9.25 -30.63
CA PHE A 432 4.72 -10.16 -30.59
C PHE A 432 5.20 -10.57 -32.01
N ALA A 433 4.62 -9.99 -33.06
CA ALA A 433 4.93 -10.33 -34.44
C ALA A 433 6.11 -9.53 -35.02
#